data_86205e02a5e06bacf71fcbc34bc2cd8f
#
_entry.id   86205e02a5e06bacf71fcbc34bc2cd8f
#
_cell.length_a   1.000
_cell.length_b   1.000
_cell.length_c   1.000
_cell.angle_alpha   90.00
_cell.angle_beta   90.00
_cell.angle_gamma   90.00
#
_symmetry.space_group_name_H-M   'P 1'
#
loop_
_entity.id
_entity.type
_entity.pdbx_description
1 polymer ?
#
loop_
_entity_poly.entity_id
_entity_poly.type
_entity_poly.pdbx_seq_one_letter_code
_entity_poly.pdbx_strand_id
1 'polypeptide(L)'
;MTEKRNDFDPAAYNPTFKWDFLAPKHWGTWLGVLVGIPLVFFPQKTKYWLSCKLAKYSIKKPSRTINNAWINFGLCFPEKSDEEKEQLLEKTLTTAVSFLLNFASLSLRSQNWLTKNTTIRGINNIHETLEQGHKAILLVPHSWGIDIPAIYLASQGLPVSAMAKRQKNPVTDWLMHKQRVQYGGRVYERDNGIKPFIKSVRDGYLGYYLPDQDHGREHSIFVDFFNVSKATLPGLGKLSKVSRAKIIPVFSNYDAQTGQFSIDVLPAWEDYPSQSDHQDTQRMNQFIEGAVRKRPEQYMWVLRFLTTQPDPESTYNPYEDRELWLKTYTR
;
A
#
# COMPACT_ATOMS: atom_id res chain seq x y z
N MET A 1 10.42 -29.15 -7.92
CA MET A 1 9.84 -28.36 -9.04
C MET A 1 8.41 -28.10 -8.66
N THR A 2 8.06 -26.91 -8.24
CA THR A 2 6.67 -26.51 -8.04
C THR A 2 6.01 -26.44 -9.40
N GLU A 3 4.95 -27.22 -9.63
CA GLU A 3 4.14 -27.11 -10.84
C GLU A 3 3.79 -25.65 -11.07
N LYS A 4 3.99 -25.19 -12.30
CA LYS A 4 3.55 -23.84 -12.70
C LYS A 4 2.05 -23.77 -12.51
N ARG A 5 1.63 -23.08 -11.46
CA ARG A 5 0.22 -22.84 -11.17
C ARG A 5 -0.41 -22.10 -12.35
N ASN A 6 -1.53 -22.60 -12.84
CA ASN A 6 -2.32 -21.89 -13.83
C ASN A 6 -3.11 -20.77 -13.15
N ASP A 7 -2.59 -19.56 -13.18
CA ASP A 7 -3.25 -18.38 -12.59
C ASP A 7 -4.28 -17.73 -13.53
N PHE A 8 -4.58 -18.37 -14.66
CA PHE A 8 -5.57 -17.84 -15.60
C PHE A 8 -6.96 -17.78 -14.95
N ASP A 9 -7.54 -16.58 -14.99
CA ASP A 9 -8.93 -16.31 -14.62
C ASP A 9 -9.46 -15.26 -15.61
N PRO A 10 -10.54 -15.55 -16.37
CA PRO A 10 -11.09 -14.60 -17.33
C PRO A 10 -11.61 -13.31 -16.68
N ALA A 11 -11.92 -13.32 -15.38
CA ALA A 11 -12.32 -12.13 -14.62
C ALA A 11 -11.12 -11.32 -14.13
N ALA A 12 -9.90 -11.88 -14.16
CA ALA A 12 -8.70 -11.15 -13.73
C ALA A 12 -8.32 -10.09 -14.76
N TYR A 13 -7.91 -8.93 -14.26
CA TYR A 13 -7.33 -7.88 -15.07
C TYR A 13 -5.98 -8.34 -15.62
N ASN A 14 -5.81 -8.33 -16.94
CA ASN A 14 -4.58 -8.75 -17.60
C ASN A 14 -4.30 -7.88 -18.83
N PRO A 15 -3.79 -6.65 -18.65
CA PRO A 15 -3.49 -5.75 -19.75
C PRO A 15 -2.37 -6.32 -20.62
N THR A 16 -2.57 -6.26 -21.93
CA THR A 16 -1.58 -6.66 -22.93
C THR A 16 -0.87 -5.44 -23.52
N PHE A 17 0.36 -5.64 -24.01
CA PHE A 17 1.07 -4.61 -24.75
C PHE A 17 0.28 -4.22 -26.00
N LYS A 18 0.22 -2.92 -26.28
CA LYS A 18 -0.39 -2.36 -27.48
C LYS A 18 0.63 -1.48 -28.20
N TRP A 19 0.67 -1.50 -29.54
CA TRP A 19 1.57 -0.65 -30.31
C TRP A 19 1.36 0.85 -30.05
N ASP A 20 0.12 1.26 -29.71
CA ASP A 20 -0.20 2.64 -29.30
C ASP A 20 0.63 3.10 -28.07
N PHE A 21 1.17 2.18 -27.26
CA PHE A 21 2.04 2.53 -26.15
C PHE A 21 3.36 3.18 -26.59
N LEU A 22 3.76 3.03 -27.84
CA LEU A 22 4.93 3.68 -28.43
C LEU A 22 4.63 5.06 -29.03
N ALA A 23 3.36 5.47 -29.05
CA ALA A 23 2.96 6.77 -29.59
C ALA A 23 3.58 7.93 -28.81
N PRO A 24 3.81 9.11 -29.45
CA PRO A 24 4.47 10.28 -28.84
C PRO A 24 3.85 10.74 -27.50
N LYS A 25 2.54 10.58 -27.34
CA LYS A 25 1.82 10.90 -26.07
C LYS A 25 2.35 10.15 -24.86
N HIS A 26 3.07 9.04 -25.03
CA HIS A 26 3.63 8.20 -23.98
C HIS A 26 5.15 8.31 -23.84
N TRP A 27 5.82 9.11 -24.67
CA TRP A 27 7.28 9.22 -24.64
C TRP A 27 7.83 9.72 -23.31
N GLY A 28 7.11 10.61 -22.62
CA GLY A 28 7.49 11.05 -21.27
C GLY A 28 7.54 9.88 -20.27
N THR A 29 6.61 8.92 -20.36
CA THR A 29 6.62 7.71 -19.54
C THR A 29 7.81 6.82 -19.89
N TRP A 30 8.09 6.60 -21.17
CA TRP A 30 9.24 5.81 -21.61
C TRP A 30 10.56 6.45 -21.24
N LEU A 31 10.67 7.79 -21.32
CA LEU A 31 11.84 8.51 -20.83
C LEU A 31 12.06 8.26 -19.33
N GLY A 32 10.98 8.32 -18.53
CA GLY A 32 11.04 7.97 -17.11
C GLY A 32 11.54 6.54 -16.87
N VAL A 33 11.07 5.56 -17.66
CA VAL A 33 11.54 4.17 -17.61
C VAL A 33 13.02 4.07 -17.99
N LEU A 34 13.44 4.71 -19.08
CA LEU A 34 14.84 4.71 -19.54
C LEU A 34 15.79 5.33 -18.52
N VAL A 35 15.37 6.39 -17.84
CA VAL A 35 16.14 6.99 -16.73
C VAL A 35 16.13 6.09 -15.49
N GLY A 36 15.02 5.42 -15.22
CA GLY A 36 14.85 4.52 -14.08
C GLY A 36 15.69 3.24 -14.15
N ILE A 37 15.91 2.69 -15.35
CA ILE A 37 16.67 1.44 -15.55
C ILE A 37 18.11 1.56 -15.02
N PRO A 38 18.93 2.54 -15.41
CA PRO A 38 20.29 2.69 -14.87
C PRO A 38 20.31 2.85 -13.35
N LEU A 39 19.32 3.54 -12.77
CA LEU A 39 19.25 3.77 -11.32
C LEU A 39 19.18 2.48 -10.51
N VAL A 40 18.64 1.39 -11.09
CA VAL A 40 18.59 0.06 -10.44
C VAL A 40 20.00 -0.41 -10.07
N PHE A 41 21.00 -0.07 -10.87
CA PHE A 41 22.39 -0.53 -10.72
C PHE A 41 23.26 0.43 -9.89
N PHE A 42 22.75 1.61 -9.56
CA PHE A 42 23.49 2.54 -8.71
C PHE A 42 23.63 2.01 -7.28
N PRO A 43 24.77 2.30 -6.60
CA PRO A 43 24.95 1.96 -5.19
C PRO A 43 23.84 2.56 -4.33
N GLN A 44 23.36 1.80 -3.33
CA GLN A 44 22.29 2.26 -2.45
C GLN A 44 22.64 3.57 -1.72
N LYS A 45 23.89 3.75 -1.32
CA LYS A 45 24.37 4.99 -0.70
C LYS A 45 24.13 6.22 -1.59
N THR A 46 24.35 6.10 -2.89
CA THR A 46 24.09 7.19 -3.86
C THR A 46 22.59 7.47 -3.99
N LYS A 47 21.76 6.41 -4.09
CA LYS A 47 20.31 6.55 -4.13
C LYS A 47 19.76 7.19 -2.86
N TYR A 48 20.25 6.78 -1.70
CA TYR A 48 19.87 7.37 -0.42
C TYR A 48 20.25 8.86 -0.32
N TRP A 49 21.50 9.20 -0.67
CA TRP A 49 21.94 10.60 -0.71
C TRP A 49 21.06 11.46 -1.64
N LEU A 50 20.76 10.95 -2.84
CA LEU A 50 19.87 11.63 -3.78
C LEU A 50 18.46 11.78 -3.20
N SER A 51 17.96 10.75 -2.52
CA SER A 51 16.64 10.78 -1.88
C SER A 51 16.55 11.84 -0.79
N CYS A 52 17.56 11.97 0.06
CA CYS A 52 17.64 13.04 1.06
C CYS A 52 17.62 14.44 0.41
N LYS A 53 18.39 14.63 -0.68
CA LYS A 53 18.42 15.93 -1.39
C LYS A 53 17.08 16.27 -2.03
N LEU A 54 16.45 15.28 -2.69
CA LEU A 54 15.14 15.47 -3.33
C LEU A 54 14.03 15.67 -2.30
N ALA A 55 14.04 14.98 -1.18
CA ALA A 55 13.08 15.18 -0.09
C ALA A 55 13.17 16.62 0.45
N LYS A 56 14.38 17.08 0.81
CA LYS A 56 14.61 18.46 1.28
C LYS A 56 14.21 19.53 0.25
N TYR A 57 14.47 19.27 -1.02
CA TYR A 57 14.03 20.16 -2.09
C TYR A 57 12.51 20.21 -2.22
N SER A 58 11.87 19.03 -2.14
CA SER A 58 10.41 18.90 -2.28
C SER A 58 9.66 19.62 -1.16
N ILE A 59 10.14 19.55 0.08
CA ILE A 59 9.51 20.24 1.23
C ILE A 59 9.42 21.75 1.00
N LYS A 60 10.41 22.33 0.33
CA LYS A 60 10.46 23.77 0.02
C LYS A 60 9.52 24.19 -1.13
N LYS A 61 8.84 23.26 -1.79
CA LYS A 61 7.96 23.53 -2.93
C LYS A 61 6.50 23.28 -2.56
N PRO A 62 5.61 24.24 -2.78
CA PRO A 62 4.18 24.04 -2.62
C PRO A 62 3.71 22.86 -3.47
N SER A 63 3.13 21.84 -2.84
CA SER A 63 2.52 20.73 -3.54
C SER A 63 1.37 20.12 -2.74
N ARG A 64 0.33 19.66 -3.44
CA ARG A 64 -0.79 18.97 -2.79
C ARG A 64 -0.35 17.74 -2.00
N THR A 65 0.64 17.02 -2.49
CA THR A 65 1.19 15.81 -1.84
C THR A 65 1.77 16.12 -0.47
N ILE A 66 2.59 17.18 -0.37
CA ILE A 66 3.21 17.60 0.89
C ILE A 66 2.16 18.16 1.85
N ASN A 67 1.23 18.96 1.32
CA ASN A 67 0.14 19.50 2.10
C ASN A 67 -0.73 18.39 2.72
N ASN A 68 -1.07 17.36 1.95
CA ASN A 68 -1.82 16.22 2.48
C ASN A 68 -1.08 15.54 3.65
N ALA A 69 0.23 15.32 3.51
CA ALA A 69 1.02 14.70 4.58
C ALA A 69 1.05 15.58 5.83
N TRP A 70 1.24 16.89 5.66
CA TRP A 70 1.26 17.84 6.76
C TRP A 70 -0.06 17.90 7.51
N ILE A 71 -1.19 17.93 6.79
CA ILE A 71 -2.53 17.91 7.38
C ILE A 71 -2.73 16.60 8.16
N ASN A 72 -2.38 15.46 7.58
CA ASN A 72 -2.47 14.18 8.25
C ASN A 72 -1.63 14.15 9.54
N PHE A 73 -0.42 14.72 9.54
CA PHE A 73 0.41 14.81 10.76
C PHE A 73 -0.23 15.71 11.81
N GLY A 74 -0.79 16.85 11.41
CA GLY A 74 -1.47 17.74 12.32
C GLY A 74 -2.67 17.08 13.03
N LEU A 75 -3.43 16.29 12.29
CA LEU A 75 -4.62 15.60 12.80
C LEU A 75 -4.27 14.33 13.59
N CYS A 76 -3.30 13.54 13.12
CA CYS A 76 -2.98 12.24 13.72
C CYS A 76 -1.96 12.35 14.88
N PHE A 77 -1.10 13.37 14.88
CA PHE A 77 -0.05 13.59 15.89
C PHE A 77 -0.10 15.03 16.44
N PRO A 78 -1.23 15.45 17.04
CA PRO A 78 -1.34 16.80 17.58
C PRO A 78 -0.35 17.09 18.72
N GLU A 79 0.15 16.03 19.38
CA GLU A 79 1.15 16.11 20.44
C GLU A 79 2.56 16.46 19.96
N LYS A 80 2.85 16.30 18.65
CA LYS A 80 4.17 16.60 18.09
C LYS A 80 4.33 18.08 17.79
N SER A 81 5.53 18.59 18.08
CA SER A 81 5.90 19.95 17.65
C SER A 81 5.96 20.04 16.12
N ASP A 82 5.98 21.25 15.61
CA ASP A 82 6.08 21.47 14.15
C ASP A 82 7.43 21.02 13.63
N GLU A 83 8.50 21.14 14.39
CA GLU A 83 9.84 20.64 14.06
C GLU A 83 9.86 19.11 13.97
N GLU A 84 9.18 18.42 14.89
CA GLU A 84 9.04 16.96 14.84
C GLU A 84 8.24 16.49 13.64
N LYS A 85 7.17 17.22 13.28
CA LYS A 85 6.37 16.94 12.07
C LYS A 85 7.18 17.17 10.80
N GLU A 86 8.01 18.23 10.75
CA GLU A 86 8.90 18.49 9.62
C GLU A 86 9.97 17.39 9.46
N GLN A 87 10.57 16.95 10.57
CA GLN A 87 11.50 15.81 10.55
C GLN A 87 10.82 14.51 10.09
N LEU A 88 9.58 14.28 10.51
CA LEU A 88 8.79 13.13 10.07
C LEU A 88 8.48 13.24 8.57
N LEU A 89 8.13 14.42 8.09
CA LEU A 89 7.90 14.68 6.66
C LEU A 89 9.17 14.40 5.84
N GLU A 90 10.33 14.89 6.29
CA GLU A 90 11.61 14.63 5.61
C GLU A 90 11.91 13.12 5.55
N LYS A 91 11.73 12.40 6.64
CA LYS A 91 11.92 10.93 6.69
C LYS A 91 10.94 10.22 5.77
N THR A 92 9.67 10.60 5.80
CA THR A 92 8.60 10.05 4.94
C THR A 92 8.93 10.23 3.46
N LEU A 93 9.31 11.45 3.04
CA LEU A 93 9.66 11.75 1.66
C LEU A 93 10.98 11.08 1.24
N THR A 94 11.97 11.01 2.13
CA THR A 94 13.21 10.27 1.85
C THR A 94 12.92 8.80 1.61
N THR A 95 12.07 8.18 2.42
CA THR A 95 11.64 6.78 2.24
C THR A 95 10.89 6.60 0.92
N ALA A 96 9.95 7.49 0.62
CA ALA A 96 9.19 7.47 -0.63
C ALA A 96 10.09 7.56 -1.86
N VAL A 97 10.97 8.56 -1.89
CA VAL A 97 11.89 8.79 -3.04
C VAL A 97 12.87 7.64 -3.18
N SER A 98 13.46 7.16 -2.07
CA SER A 98 14.38 6.02 -2.11
C SER A 98 13.69 4.75 -2.61
N PHE A 99 12.45 4.49 -2.18
CA PHE A 99 11.64 3.39 -2.69
C PHE A 99 11.38 3.53 -4.19
N LEU A 100 10.98 4.71 -4.66
CA LEU A 100 10.72 4.97 -6.08
C LEU A 100 11.97 4.76 -6.94
N LEU A 101 13.17 5.19 -6.48
CA LEU A 101 14.44 4.95 -7.17
C LEU A 101 14.82 3.46 -7.21
N ASN A 102 14.27 2.64 -6.31
CA ASN A 102 14.46 1.19 -6.29
C ASN A 102 13.29 0.41 -6.92
N PHE A 103 12.19 1.08 -7.27
CA PHE A 103 10.96 0.39 -7.70
C PHE A 103 11.17 -0.50 -8.92
N ALA A 104 11.94 -0.04 -9.92
CA ALA A 104 12.27 -0.83 -11.10
C ALA A 104 13.12 -2.07 -10.78
N SER A 105 13.81 -2.11 -9.63
CA SER A 105 14.58 -3.29 -9.19
C SER A 105 13.68 -4.52 -8.99
N LEU A 106 12.43 -4.34 -8.61
CA LEU A 106 11.47 -5.42 -8.44
C LEU A 106 11.18 -6.19 -9.74
N SER A 107 11.28 -5.50 -10.89
CA SER A 107 11.09 -6.11 -12.22
C SER A 107 12.39 -6.54 -12.88
N LEU A 108 13.50 -5.84 -12.61
CA LEU A 108 14.75 -5.99 -13.35
C LEU A 108 15.79 -6.86 -12.63
N ARG A 109 15.65 -7.07 -11.34
CA ARG A 109 16.51 -7.97 -10.56
C ARG A 109 15.90 -9.37 -10.47
N SER A 110 16.76 -10.35 -10.19
CA SER A 110 16.33 -11.75 -10.07
C SER A 110 15.52 -12.02 -8.79
N GLN A 111 14.80 -13.14 -8.77
CA GLN A 111 14.13 -13.66 -7.57
C GLN A 111 15.12 -13.83 -6.40
N ASN A 112 16.35 -14.31 -6.67
CA ASN A 112 17.40 -14.44 -5.66
C ASN A 112 17.78 -13.08 -5.05
N TRP A 113 17.80 -12.02 -5.87
CA TRP A 113 18.02 -10.67 -5.34
C TRP A 113 16.88 -10.25 -4.43
N LEU A 114 15.63 -10.47 -4.85
CA LEU A 114 14.45 -10.14 -4.03
C LEU A 114 14.52 -10.88 -2.68
N THR A 115 14.80 -12.18 -2.69
CA THR A 115 14.91 -12.99 -1.47
C THR A 115 16.04 -12.49 -0.55
N LYS A 116 17.22 -12.16 -1.10
CA LYS A 116 18.36 -11.66 -0.31
C LYS A 116 18.13 -10.26 0.26
N ASN A 117 17.28 -9.45 -0.37
CA ASN A 117 16.99 -8.08 0.05
C ASN A 117 15.67 -7.95 0.80
N THR A 118 15.01 -9.07 1.13
CA THR A 118 13.75 -9.09 1.88
C THR A 118 13.89 -9.98 3.11
N THR A 119 13.68 -9.40 4.29
CA THR A 119 13.55 -10.14 5.54
C THR A 119 12.07 -10.31 5.85
N ILE A 120 11.60 -11.55 6.02
CA ILE A 120 10.23 -11.81 6.46
C ILE A 120 10.25 -12.42 7.86
N ARG A 121 9.42 -11.88 8.75
CA ARG A 121 9.22 -12.38 10.11
C ARG A 121 7.79 -12.90 10.23
N GLY A 122 7.63 -14.06 10.87
CA GLY A 122 6.32 -14.66 11.13
C GLY A 122 5.66 -15.29 9.90
N ILE A 123 6.41 -15.69 8.88
CA ILE A 123 5.86 -16.40 7.70
C ILE A 123 5.10 -17.66 8.09
N ASN A 124 5.50 -18.31 9.19
CA ASN A 124 4.83 -19.50 9.72
C ASN A 124 3.35 -19.25 10.05
N ASN A 125 2.98 -18.04 10.43
CA ASN A 125 1.57 -17.69 10.67
C ASN A 125 0.68 -17.92 9.43
N ILE A 126 1.25 -17.69 8.23
CA ILE A 126 0.55 -18.01 6.97
C ILE A 126 0.50 -19.52 6.75
N HIS A 127 1.65 -20.21 6.88
CA HIS A 127 1.72 -21.66 6.65
C HIS A 127 0.80 -22.43 7.59
N GLU A 128 0.87 -22.17 8.89
CA GLU A 128 0.02 -22.80 9.90
C GLU A 128 -1.48 -22.57 9.61
N THR A 129 -1.86 -21.34 9.23
CA THR A 129 -3.26 -21.03 8.87
C THR A 129 -3.72 -21.86 7.68
N LEU A 130 -2.88 -22.00 6.65
CA LEU A 130 -3.21 -22.78 5.44
C LEU A 130 -3.20 -24.29 5.71
N GLU A 131 -2.26 -24.81 6.50
CA GLU A 131 -2.15 -26.21 6.90
C GLU A 131 -3.35 -26.67 7.74
N GLN A 132 -3.91 -25.78 8.55
CA GLN A 132 -5.17 -26.00 9.26
C GLN A 132 -6.40 -26.00 8.33
N GLY A 133 -6.21 -25.84 7.02
CA GLY A 133 -7.28 -25.84 6.02
C GLY A 133 -8.04 -24.50 5.89
N HIS A 134 -7.59 -23.46 6.60
CA HIS A 134 -8.21 -22.14 6.50
C HIS A 134 -7.77 -21.40 5.23
N LYS A 135 -8.63 -20.53 4.72
CA LYS A 135 -8.27 -19.49 3.76
C LYS A 135 -7.73 -18.27 4.50
N ALA A 136 -6.95 -17.42 3.82
CA ALA A 136 -6.37 -16.26 4.46
C ALA A 136 -6.56 -14.98 3.64
N ILE A 137 -6.85 -13.88 4.34
CA ILE A 137 -6.78 -12.52 3.83
C ILE A 137 -5.71 -11.77 4.60
N LEU A 138 -4.74 -11.24 3.88
CA LEU A 138 -3.68 -10.39 4.40
C LEU A 138 -4.21 -8.97 4.53
N LEU A 139 -4.21 -8.45 5.75
CA LEU A 139 -4.58 -7.07 6.06
C LEU A 139 -3.33 -6.20 5.98
N VAL A 140 -3.24 -5.34 4.97
CA VAL A 140 -2.03 -4.57 4.65
C VAL A 140 -2.34 -3.08 4.57
N PRO A 141 -1.77 -2.25 5.45
CA PRO A 141 -1.88 -0.79 5.35
C PRO A 141 -1.12 -0.21 4.15
N HIS A 142 -1.53 0.97 3.67
CA HIS A 142 -0.82 1.68 2.60
C HIS A 142 0.54 2.20 3.08
N SER A 143 1.57 1.35 2.96
CA SER A 143 2.98 1.73 3.16
C SER A 143 3.69 1.91 1.81
N TRP A 144 4.88 2.54 1.81
CA TRP A 144 5.65 2.72 0.57
C TRP A 144 6.01 1.39 -0.09
N GLY A 145 6.29 0.35 0.70
CA GLY A 145 6.59 -1.00 0.22
C GLY A 145 5.37 -1.88 -0.02
N ILE A 146 4.21 -1.32 -0.30
CA ILE A 146 2.91 -2.01 -0.36
C ILE A 146 2.86 -3.20 -1.33
N ASP A 147 3.55 -3.16 -2.46
CA ASP A 147 3.56 -4.26 -3.44
C ASP A 147 4.54 -5.40 -3.04
N ILE A 148 5.45 -5.15 -2.10
CA ILE A 148 6.53 -6.09 -1.73
C ILE A 148 6.00 -7.40 -1.14
N PRO A 149 5.10 -7.40 -0.14
CA PRO A 149 4.59 -8.65 0.42
C PRO A 149 3.94 -9.54 -0.63
N ALA A 150 3.13 -8.96 -1.52
CA ALA A 150 2.45 -9.71 -2.58
C ALA A 150 3.45 -10.33 -3.57
N ILE A 151 4.42 -9.55 -4.05
CA ILE A 151 5.44 -10.02 -5.00
C ILE A 151 6.34 -11.08 -4.34
N TYR A 152 6.76 -10.84 -3.09
CA TYR A 152 7.62 -11.77 -2.35
C TYR A 152 6.91 -13.10 -2.10
N LEU A 153 5.69 -13.08 -1.55
CA LEU A 153 4.93 -14.29 -1.25
C LEU A 153 4.65 -15.10 -2.53
N ALA A 154 4.28 -14.44 -3.63
CA ALA A 154 4.12 -15.10 -4.91
C ALA A 154 5.43 -15.75 -5.39
N SER A 155 6.58 -15.10 -5.18
CA SER A 155 7.90 -15.66 -5.52
C SER A 155 8.27 -16.90 -4.69
N GLN A 156 7.66 -17.07 -3.51
CA GLN A 156 7.81 -18.25 -2.65
C GLN A 156 6.73 -19.33 -2.88
N GLY A 157 5.94 -19.19 -3.95
CA GLY A 157 4.88 -20.16 -4.29
C GLY A 157 3.57 -19.95 -3.53
N LEU A 158 3.41 -18.84 -2.82
CA LEU A 158 2.19 -18.42 -2.14
C LEU A 158 1.46 -17.35 -3.00
N PRO A 159 0.58 -17.72 -3.91
CA PRO A 159 -0.02 -16.79 -4.85
C PRO A 159 -0.98 -15.83 -4.16
N VAL A 160 -0.92 -14.59 -4.55
CA VAL A 160 -1.70 -13.49 -3.99
C VAL A 160 -2.78 -13.05 -4.97
N SER A 161 -3.94 -12.73 -4.44
CA SER A 161 -5.04 -12.10 -5.17
C SER A 161 -5.30 -10.72 -4.60
N ALA A 162 -5.32 -9.69 -5.45
CA ALA A 162 -5.52 -8.30 -5.05
C ALA A 162 -6.55 -7.60 -5.92
N MET A 163 -7.13 -6.52 -5.40
CA MET A 163 -7.91 -5.58 -6.18
C MET A 163 -7.11 -4.30 -6.41
N ALA A 164 -7.10 -3.78 -7.62
CA ALA A 164 -6.43 -2.53 -7.95
C ALA A 164 -7.29 -1.65 -8.86
N LYS A 165 -7.05 -0.34 -8.77
CA LYS A 165 -7.60 0.62 -9.73
C LYS A 165 -6.62 0.75 -10.91
N ARG A 166 -7.15 0.85 -12.12
CA ARG A 166 -6.34 1.15 -13.31
C ARG A 166 -5.61 2.48 -13.17
N GLN A 167 -4.37 2.50 -13.62
CA GLN A 167 -3.64 3.75 -13.71
C GLN A 167 -4.14 4.56 -14.92
N LYS A 168 -4.14 5.89 -14.80
CA LYS A 168 -4.56 6.77 -15.89
C LYS A 168 -3.68 6.62 -17.14
N ASN A 169 -2.37 6.41 -16.96
CA ASN A 169 -1.45 6.16 -18.05
C ASN A 169 -1.39 4.65 -18.34
N PRO A 170 -1.79 4.19 -19.55
CA PRO A 170 -1.89 2.78 -19.85
C PRO A 170 -0.54 2.06 -19.92
N VAL A 171 0.56 2.77 -20.21
CA VAL A 171 1.92 2.20 -20.17
C VAL A 171 2.33 1.91 -18.72
N THR A 172 2.13 2.88 -17.83
CA THR A 172 2.38 2.69 -16.39
C THR A 172 1.52 1.56 -15.83
N ASP A 173 0.24 1.51 -16.21
CA ASP A 173 -0.70 0.48 -15.79
C ASP A 173 -0.24 -0.92 -16.19
N TRP A 174 0.16 -1.08 -17.46
CA TRP A 174 0.70 -2.32 -17.99
C TRP A 174 2.00 -2.74 -17.28
N LEU A 175 2.95 -1.81 -17.08
CA LEU A 175 4.23 -2.09 -16.40
C LEU A 175 4.02 -2.50 -14.95
N MET A 176 3.20 -1.77 -14.20
CA MET A 176 2.89 -2.10 -12.80
C MET A 176 2.18 -3.44 -12.68
N HIS A 177 1.23 -3.72 -13.57
CA HIS A 177 0.56 -5.02 -13.59
C HIS A 177 1.55 -6.15 -13.82
N LYS A 178 2.43 -6.03 -14.83
CA LYS A 178 3.47 -7.04 -15.12
C LYS A 178 4.38 -7.29 -13.91
N GLN A 179 4.76 -6.24 -13.20
CA GLN A 179 5.55 -6.36 -11.99
C GLN A 179 4.82 -7.12 -10.89
N ARG A 180 3.53 -6.82 -10.67
CA ARG A 180 2.72 -7.44 -9.61
C ARG A 180 2.50 -8.93 -9.80
N VAL A 181 2.35 -9.37 -11.04
CA VAL A 181 2.05 -10.78 -11.37
C VAL A 181 3.25 -11.56 -11.92
N GLN A 182 4.46 -11.02 -11.84
CA GLN A 182 5.66 -11.65 -12.44
C GLN A 182 5.98 -13.04 -11.89
N TYR A 183 5.57 -13.34 -10.66
CA TYR A 183 5.75 -14.65 -10.01
C TYR A 183 4.42 -15.39 -9.83
N GLY A 184 3.36 -14.95 -10.48
CA GLY A 184 2.01 -15.47 -10.33
C GLY A 184 1.10 -14.56 -9.51
N GLY A 185 -0.13 -15.02 -9.30
CA GLY A 185 -1.17 -14.25 -8.62
C GLY A 185 -2.18 -13.63 -9.58
N ARG A 186 -3.17 -12.95 -9.01
CA ARG A 186 -4.28 -12.35 -9.75
C ARG A 186 -4.53 -10.93 -9.29
N VAL A 187 -4.77 -10.04 -10.24
CA VAL A 187 -5.23 -8.68 -9.96
C VAL A 187 -6.62 -8.53 -10.56
N TYR A 188 -7.56 -8.07 -9.76
CA TYR A 188 -8.90 -7.74 -10.22
C TYR A 188 -9.08 -6.23 -10.25
N GLU A 189 -9.82 -5.76 -11.24
CA GLU A 189 -10.16 -4.35 -11.32
C GLU A 189 -11.23 -4.01 -10.29
N ARG A 190 -10.99 -2.99 -9.46
CA ARG A 190 -11.88 -2.63 -8.36
C ARG A 190 -13.29 -2.29 -8.84
N ASP A 191 -13.40 -1.63 -9.98
CA ASP A 191 -14.68 -1.16 -10.53
C ASP A 191 -15.55 -2.31 -11.07
N ASN A 192 -14.99 -3.52 -11.26
CA ASN A 192 -15.72 -4.72 -11.67
C ASN A 192 -16.36 -5.50 -10.50
N GLY A 193 -16.26 -4.95 -9.29
CA GLY A 193 -16.84 -5.52 -8.07
C GLY A 193 -15.98 -6.59 -7.41
N ILE A 194 -16.41 -7.03 -6.23
CA ILE A 194 -15.61 -7.84 -5.30
C ILE A 194 -15.75 -9.36 -5.49
N LYS A 195 -16.76 -9.83 -6.22
CA LYS A 195 -17.09 -11.26 -6.35
C LYS A 195 -15.93 -12.12 -6.88
N PRO A 196 -15.17 -11.69 -7.94
CA PRO A 196 -14.02 -12.46 -8.43
C PRO A 196 -12.90 -12.58 -7.40
N PHE A 197 -12.64 -11.52 -6.62
CA PHE A 197 -11.68 -11.55 -5.52
C PHE A 197 -12.07 -12.57 -4.44
N ILE A 198 -13.33 -12.55 -3.99
CA ILE A 198 -13.85 -13.53 -3.01
C ILE A 198 -13.68 -14.96 -3.53
N LYS A 199 -14.05 -15.21 -4.80
CA LYS A 199 -13.87 -16.52 -5.44
C LYS A 199 -12.40 -16.93 -5.41
N SER A 200 -11.50 -16.05 -5.78
CA SER A 200 -10.06 -16.31 -5.78
C SER A 200 -9.52 -16.70 -4.39
N VAL A 201 -9.97 -16.03 -3.32
CA VAL A 201 -9.59 -16.39 -1.94
C VAL A 201 -10.13 -17.79 -1.60
N ARG A 202 -11.36 -18.11 -1.97
CA ARG A 202 -11.93 -19.45 -1.76
C ARG A 202 -11.16 -20.53 -2.54
N ASP A 203 -10.62 -20.19 -3.71
CA ASP A 203 -9.80 -21.07 -4.55
C ASP A 203 -8.37 -21.26 -3.98
N GLY A 204 -8.04 -20.59 -2.85
CA GLY A 204 -6.78 -20.77 -2.14
C GLY A 204 -5.70 -19.75 -2.45
N TYR A 205 -6.05 -18.63 -3.09
CA TYR A 205 -5.16 -17.47 -3.16
C TYR A 205 -5.17 -16.70 -1.84
N LEU A 206 -4.02 -16.15 -1.43
CA LEU A 206 -3.96 -15.20 -0.33
C LEU A 206 -4.67 -13.91 -0.76
N GLY A 207 -5.76 -13.55 -0.10
CA GLY A 207 -6.42 -12.27 -0.35
C GLY A 207 -5.51 -11.13 0.12
N TYR A 208 -5.33 -10.09 -0.68
CA TYR A 208 -4.52 -8.92 -0.35
C TYR A 208 -5.43 -7.71 -0.24
N TYR A 209 -5.66 -7.25 0.99
CA TYR A 209 -6.68 -6.25 1.28
C TYR A 209 -6.09 -5.00 1.95
N LEU A 210 -6.39 -3.85 1.35
CA LEU A 210 -5.93 -2.53 1.78
C LEU A 210 -7.16 -1.71 2.21
N PRO A 211 -7.43 -1.61 3.51
CA PRO A 211 -8.69 -1.08 4.02
C PRO A 211 -8.71 0.41 4.31
N ASP A 212 -7.58 1.08 4.28
CA ASP A 212 -7.34 2.34 4.97
C ASP A 212 -7.61 3.59 4.14
N GLN A 213 -8.17 3.45 2.93
CA GLN A 213 -8.64 4.60 2.15
C GLN A 213 -10.02 5.08 2.62
N ASP A 214 -10.27 6.39 2.44
CA ASP A 214 -11.57 6.99 2.64
C ASP A 214 -12.46 6.73 1.41
N HIS A 215 -13.59 6.07 1.62
CA HIS A 215 -14.54 5.68 0.58
C HIS A 215 -15.84 6.50 0.59
N GLY A 216 -15.85 7.61 1.33
CA GLY A 216 -17.02 8.45 1.50
C GLY A 216 -18.02 7.90 2.52
N ARG A 217 -18.98 8.73 2.89
CA ARG A 217 -19.94 8.47 3.96
C ARG A 217 -20.84 7.27 3.70
N GLU A 218 -21.31 7.13 2.48
CA GLU A 218 -22.30 6.10 2.12
C GLU A 218 -21.85 4.67 2.37
N HIS A 219 -20.52 4.45 2.36
CA HIS A 219 -19.93 3.12 2.46
C HIS A 219 -19.12 2.91 3.74
N SER A 220 -19.06 3.93 4.60
CA SER A 220 -18.19 3.94 5.76
C SER A 220 -18.96 4.07 7.07
N ILE A 221 -18.34 3.55 8.12
CA ILE A 221 -18.68 3.87 9.50
C ILE A 221 -17.55 4.67 10.12
N PHE A 222 -17.86 5.45 11.14
CA PHE A 222 -16.86 6.26 11.82
C PHE A 222 -16.31 5.49 13.02
N VAL A 223 -15.01 5.29 13.03
CA VAL A 223 -14.24 4.64 14.11
C VAL A 223 -12.95 5.42 14.37
N ASP A 224 -12.40 5.25 15.55
CA ASP A 224 -11.18 5.97 15.94
C ASP A 224 -9.97 5.54 15.09
N PHE A 225 -9.17 6.53 14.72
CA PHE A 225 -7.88 6.36 14.07
C PHE A 225 -6.95 7.48 14.53
N PHE A 226 -5.92 7.15 15.29
CA PHE A 226 -5.14 8.13 16.04
C PHE A 226 -6.06 9.02 16.91
N ASN A 227 -5.99 10.33 16.73
CA ASN A 227 -6.78 11.29 17.49
C ASN A 227 -8.04 11.78 16.75
N VAL A 228 -8.45 11.09 15.68
CA VAL A 228 -9.58 11.51 14.84
C VAL A 228 -10.58 10.39 14.63
N SER A 229 -11.85 10.76 14.45
CA SER A 229 -12.89 9.84 13.99
C SER A 229 -12.82 9.74 12.47
N LYS A 230 -12.49 8.55 11.96
CA LYS A 230 -12.20 8.31 10.54
C LYS A 230 -13.32 7.52 9.88
N ALA A 231 -13.78 8.00 8.72
CA ALA A 231 -14.65 7.23 7.83
C ALA A 231 -13.89 5.99 7.31
N THR A 232 -14.34 4.81 7.72
CA THR A 232 -13.67 3.55 7.41
C THR A 232 -14.68 2.53 6.86
N LEU A 233 -14.31 1.87 5.76
CA LEU A 233 -15.14 0.83 5.14
C LEU A 233 -15.20 -0.42 6.03
N PRO A 234 -16.39 -0.86 6.50
CA PRO A 234 -16.55 -2.06 7.34
C PRO A 234 -16.56 -3.34 6.47
N GLY A 235 -15.60 -3.41 5.53
CA GLY A 235 -15.57 -4.47 4.52
C GLY A 235 -14.84 -5.73 4.95
N LEU A 236 -13.83 -5.60 5.85
CA LEU A 236 -12.95 -6.72 6.20
C LEU A 236 -13.68 -7.86 6.90
N GLY A 237 -14.54 -7.56 7.87
CA GLY A 237 -15.35 -8.57 8.57
C GLY A 237 -16.28 -9.31 7.61
N LYS A 238 -16.97 -8.58 6.73
CA LYS A 238 -17.83 -9.17 5.70
C LYS A 238 -17.04 -10.07 4.73
N LEU A 239 -15.85 -9.61 4.31
CA LEU A 239 -14.96 -10.40 3.45
C LEU A 239 -14.49 -11.68 4.13
N SER A 240 -14.04 -11.61 5.37
CA SER A 240 -13.65 -12.76 6.18
C SER A 240 -14.78 -13.79 6.22
N LYS A 241 -16.00 -13.35 6.58
CA LYS A 241 -17.18 -14.21 6.67
C LYS A 241 -17.54 -14.89 5.34
N VAL A 242 -17.65 -14.11 4.26
CA VAL A 242 -18.08 -14.66 2.96
C VAL A 242 -17.01 -15.49 2.28
N SER A 243 -15.74 -15.22 2.49
CA SER A 243 -14.64 -16.02 1.94
C SER A 243 -14.22 -17.18 2.86
N ARG A 244 -14.72 -17.24 4.09
CA ARG A 244 -14.32 -18.18 5.15
C ARG A 244 -12.83 -18.10 5.41
N ALA A 245 -12.29 -16.90 5.42
CA ALA A 245 -10.86 -16.67 5.57
C ALA A 245 -10.51 -16.07 6.93
N LYS A 246 -9.42 -16.51 7.52
CA LYS A 246 -8.78 -15.85 8.68
C LYS A 246 -8.10 -14.57 8.20
N ILE A 247 -8.06 -13.57 9.07
CA ILE A 247 -7.34 -12.31 8.80
C ILE A 247 -5.94 -12.40 9.39
N ILE A 248 -4.95 -12.20 8.55
CA ILE A 248 -3.53 -12.17 8.94
C ILE A 248 -3.02 -10.74 8.74
N PRO A 249 -2.72 -10.00 9.80
CA PRO A 249 -2.17 -8.66 9.68
C PRO A 249 -0.73 -8.72 9.15
N VAL A 250 -0.42 -7.86 8.17
CA VAL A 250 0.90 -7.77 7.55
C VAL A 250 1.31 -6.32 7.44
N PHE A 251 2.55 -6.01 7.80
CA PHE A 251 3.12 -4.69 7.62
C PHE A 251 4.43 -4.77 6.83
N SER A 252 4.54 -3.93 5.81
CA SER A 252 5.72 -3.85 4.94
C SER A 252 6.52 -2.59 5.27
N ASN A 253 7.83 -2.75 5.42
CA ASN A 253 8.76 -1.66 5.64
C ASN A 253 9.85 -1.68 4.57
N TYR A 254 10.34 -0.51 4.25
CA TYR A 254 11.47 -0.28 3.37
C TYR A 254 12.51 0.59 4.08
N ASP A 255 13.73 0.10 4.20
CA ASP A 255 14.85 0.87 4.73
C ASP A 255 15.48 1.69 3.60
N ALA A 256 15.29 2.99 3.64
CA ALA A 256 15.80 3.91 2.62
C ALA A 256 17.35 3.91 2.54
N GLN A 257 18.03 3.69 3.67
CA GLN A 257 19.49 3.75 3.75
C GLN A 257 20.14 2.49 3.15
N THR A 258 19.59 1.32 3.46
CA THR A 258 20.13 0.03 3.02
C THR A 258 19.48 -0.49 1.74
N GLY A 259 18.29 -0.02 1.40
CA GLY A 259 17.47 -0.51 0.28
C GLY A 259 16.83 -1.87 0.55
N GLN A 260 16.82 -2.32 1.80
CA GLN A 260 16.25 -3.60 2.17
C GLN A 260 14.76 -3.48 2.50
N PHE A 261 14.04 -4.57 2.25
CA PHE A 261 12.65 -4.73 2.61
C PHE A 261 12.51 -5.59 3.86
N SER A 262 11.51 -5.31 4.68
CA SER A 262 11.09 -6.22 5.73
C SER A 262 9.58 -6.36 5.77
N ILE A 263 9.11 -7.58 6.00
CA ILE A 263 7.70 -7.94 6.05
C ILE A 263 7.45 -8.55 7.42
N ASP A 264 6.56 -7.94 8.18
CA ASP A 264 6.10 -8.47 9.46
C ASP A 264 4.73 -9.10 9.27
N VAL A 265 4.64 -10.42 9.45
CA VAL A 265 3.41 -11.22 9.38
C VAL A 265 3.02 -11.58 10.80
N LEU A 266 1.90 -11.06 11.29
CA LEU A 266 1.43 -11.31 12.64
C LEU A 266 0.55 -12.58 12.67
N PRO A 267 0.29 -13.16 13.85
CA PRO A 267 -0.65 -14.28 13.98
C PRO A 267 -2.04 -13.93 13.40
N ALA A 268 -2.69 -14.94 12.84
CA ALA A 268 -4.06 -14.79 12.38
C ALA A 268 -4.96 -14.34 13.53
N TRP A 269 -5.92 -13.48 13.23
CA TRP A 269 -6.86 -13.03 14.25
C TRP A 269 -7.80 -14.16 14.66
N GLU A 270 -7.86 -14.44 15.95
CA GLU A 270 -8.89 -15.26 16.54
C GLU A 270 -10.15 -14.41 16.82
N ASP A 271 -11.31 -15.06 16.87
CA ASP A 271 -12.61 -14.45 17.14
C ASP A 271 -12.92 -13.25 16.22
N TYR A 272 -12.59 -13.43 14.94
CA TYR A 272 -12.85 -12.43 13.90
C TYR A 272 -13.51 -13.08 12.67
N PRO A 273 -14.59 -12.51 12.10
CA PRO A 273 -15.23 -11.28 12.56
C PRO A 273 -16.10 -11.50 13.81
N SER A 274 -16.29 -10.42 14.57
CA SER A 274 -17.27 -10.36 15.64
C SER A 274 -18.71 -10.24 15.11
N GLN A 275 -19.65 -9.97 15.98
CA GLN A 275 -21.04 -9.66 15.58
C GLN A 275 -21.28 -8.17 15.29
N SER A 276 -20.24 -7.34 15.44
CA SER A 276 -20.32 -5.88 15.32
C SER A 276 -19.37 -5.36 14.24
N ASP A 277 -19.93 -4.84 13.16
CA ASP A 277 -19.15 -4.15 12.11
C ASP A 277 -18.29 -3.02 12.71
N HIS A 278 -18.77 -2.34 13.76
CA HIS A 278 -18.03 -1.27 14.44
C HIS A 278 -16.80 -1.82 15.18
N GLN A 279 -16.95 -2.88 15.98
CA GLN A 279 -15.83 -3.50 16.71
C GLN A 279 -14.78 -4.05 15.75
N ASP A 280 -15.20 -4.72 14.69
CA ASP A 280 -14.33 -5.29 13.66
C ASP A 280 -13.53 -4.20 12.95
N THR A 281 -14.18 -3.09 12.60
CA THR A 281 -13.55 -1.96 11.93
C THR A 281 -12.61 -1.20 12.87
N GLN A 282 -13.00 -1.04 14.14
CA GLN A 282 -12.15 -0.44 15.16
C GLN A 282 -10.89 -1.27 15.40
N ARG A 283 -11.01 -2.60 15.52
CA ARG A 283 -9.86 -3.53 15.64
C ARG A 283 -8.89 -3.40 14.46
N MET A 284 -9.44 -3.26 13.26
CA MET A 284 -8.64 -3.04 12.05
C MET A 284 -7.87 -1.73 12.11
N ASN A 285 -8.52 -0.62 12.46
CA ASN A 285 -7.86 0.69 12.59
C ASN A 285 -6.81 0.68 13.70
N GLN A 286 -7.07 0.06 14.85
CA GLN A 286 -6.12 -0.09 15.96
C GLN A 286 -4.85 -0.85 15.52
N PHE A 287 -4.99 -1.91 14.73
CA PHE A 287 -3.83 -2.60 14.16
C PHE A 287 -3.00 -1.65 13.27
N ILE A 288 -3.66 -0.95 12.34
CA ILE A 288 -2.98 -0.03 11.42
C ILE A 288 -2.27 1.07 12.20
N GLU A 289 -2.95 1.70 13.15
CA GLU A 289 -2.37 2.73 14.02
C GLU A 289 -1.16 2.20 14.79
N GLY A 290 -1.28 1.05 15.43
CA GLY A 290 -0.20 0.43 16.19
C GLY A 290 1.03 0.08 15.34
N ALA A 291 0.82 -0.34 14.10
CA ALA A 291 1.90 -0.59 13.13
C ALA A 291 2.56 0.71 12.68
N VAL A 292 1.75 1.71 12.34
CA VAL A 292 2.21 3.02 11.86
C VAL A 292 2.92 3.81 12.96
N ARG A 293 2.47 3.78 14.22
CA ARG A 293 3.16 4.44 15.34
C ARG A 293 4.60 3.96 15.55
N LYS A 294 4.88 2.69 15.24
CA LYS A 294 6.24 2.13 15.36
C LYS A 294 7.18 2.65 14.28
N ARG A 295 6.67 2.90 13.07
CA ARG A 295 7.44 3.37 11.91
C ARG A 295 6.60 4.33 11.06
N PRO A 296 6.33 5.54 11.57
CA PRO A 296 5.40 6.45 10.92
C PRO A 296 5.87 6.91 9.53
N GLU A 297 7.18 6.94 9.27
CA GLU A 297 7.74 7.30 7.96
C GLU A 297 7.41 6.29 6.85
N GLN A 298 6.93 5.08 7.20
CA GLN A 298 6.58 4.05 6.22
C GLN A 298 5.20 4.26 5.60
N TYR A 299 4.30 4.94 6.30
CA TYR A 299 2.92 5.09 5.86
C TYR A 299 2.77 6.16 4.78
N MET A 300 1.87 5.93 3.82
CA MET A 300 1.66 6.85 2.69
C MET A 300 0.85 8.08 3.09
N TRP A 301 1.37 8.90 4.01
CA TRP A 301 0.72 10.13 4.50
C TRP A 301 0.33 11.13 3.42
N VAL A 302 0.82 10.97 2.21
CA VAL A 302 0.48 11.79 1.04
C VAL A 302 -0.94 11.54 0.52
N LEU A 303 -1.58 10.46 0.96
CA LEU A 303 -2.96 10.13 0.60
C LEU A 303 -3.95 10.90 1.49
N ARG A 304 -5.18 11.07 0.97
CA ARG A 304 -6.27 11.73 1.68
C ARG A 304 -7.07 10.68 2.46
N PHE A 305 -6.71 10.45 3.72
CA PHE A 305 -7.36 9.45 4.56
C PHE A 305 -8.55 9.98 5.37
N LEU A 306 -8.69 11.30 5.49
CA LEU A 306 -9.58 11.99 6.43
C LEU A 306 -10.47 13.03 5.72
N THR A 307 -10.87 12.74 4.49
CA THR A 307 -11.70 13.65 3.68
C THR A 307 -13.11 13.76 4.25
N THR A 308 -13.70 12.62 4.60
CA THR A 308 -15.10 12.53 5.05
C THR A 308 -15.19 12.80 6.54
N GLN A 309 -15.97 13.81 6.92
CA GLN A 309 -16.15 14.24 8.31
C GLN A 309 -17.31 13.51 9.00
N PRO A 310 -17.31 13.35 10.33
CA PRO A 310 -18.39 12.69 11.08
C PRO A 310 -19.75 13.41 10.97
N ASP A 311 -19.76 14.74 11.00
CA ASP A 311 -20.96 15.54 10.86
C ASP A 311 -21.53 15.43 9.43
N PRO A 312 -22.77 14.93 9.25
CA PRO A 312 -23.39 14.77 7.94
C PRO A 312 -23.62 16.10 7.21
N GLU A 313 -23.82 17.18 7.94
CA GLU A 313 -24.04 18.51 7.36
C GLU A 313 -22.73 19.24 7.02
N SER A 314 -21.59 18.69 7.46
CA SER A 314 -20.30 19.28 7.23
C SER A 314 -19.85 19.17 5.79
N THR A 315 -19.62 20.30 5.15
CA THR A 315 -18.93 20.40 3.85
C THR A 315 -17.42 20.57 4.02
N TYR A 316 -16.93 20.58 5.25
CA TYR A 316 -15.52 20.79 5.56
C TYR A 316 -14.66 19.63 5.04
N ASN A 317 -13.59 19.99 4.33
CA ASN A 317 -12.57 19.06 3.87
C ASN A 317 -11.20 19.61 4.28
N PRO A 318 -10.48 18.97 5.20
CA PRO A 318 -9.20 19.50 5.69
C PRO A 318 -8.15 19.66 4.59
N TYR A 319 -8.23 18.91 3.51
CA TYR A 319 -7.28 18.99 2.39
C TYR A 319 -7.60 20.14 1.40
N GLU A 320 -8.71 20.81 1.57
CA GLU A 320 -9.15 21.96 0.77
C GLU A 320 -9.15 23.26 1.59
N ASP A 321 -8.84 23.16 2.87
CA ASP A 321 -8.70 24.29 3.78
C ASP A 321 -7.46 25.13 3.40
N ARG A 322 -7.73 26.32 2.90
CA ARG A 322 -6.69 27.27 2.44
C ARG A 322 -5.82 27.78 3.59
N GLU A 323 -6.36 27.93 4.79
CA GLU A 323 -5.60 28.42 5.95
C GLU A 323 -4.61 27.37 6.43
N LEU A 324 -5.04 26.09 6.52
CA LEU A 324 -4.15 24.97 6.82
C LEU A 324 -3.06 24.84 5.74
N TRP A 325 -3.42 25.06 4.48
CA TRP A 325 -2.48 25.02 3.36
C TRP A 325 -1.43 26.14 3.46
N LEU A 326 -1.83 27.39 3.77
CA LEU A 326 -0.93 28.54 3.92
C LEU A 326 0.02 28.34 5.11
N LYS A 327 -0.45 27.83 6.25
CA LYS A 327 0.39 27.55 7.42
C LYS A 327 1.53 26.57 7.11
N THR A 328 1.38 25.72 6.10
CA THR A 328 2.43 24.77 5.67
C THR A 328 3.61 25.48 4.97
N TYR A 329 3.39 26.65 4.36
CA TYR A 329 4.38 27.34 3.51
C TYR A 329 4.85 28.70 4.03
N THR A 330 4.28 29.19 5.11
CA THR A 330 4.68 30.48 5.73
C THR A 330 5.75 30.32 6.82
N ARG A 331 6.44 29.20 6.84
CA ARG A 331 7.50 28.87 7.82
C ARG A 331 8.89 29.04 7.29
#